data_f8e1b686af9a09ec76f28287b980f9a5
#
_entry.id   f8e1b686af9a09ec76f28287b980f9a5
#
_cell.length_a   1.000
_cell.length_b   1.000
_cell.length_c   1.000
_cell.angle_alpha   90.00
_cell.angle_beta   90.00
_cell.angle_gamma   90.00
#
_symmetry.space_group_name_H-M   'P 1'
#
loop_
_entity.id
_entity.type
_entity.pdbx_description
1 polymer ?
#
loop_
_entity_poly.entity_id
_entity_poly.type
_entity_poly.pdbx_seq_one_letter_code
_entity_poly.pdbx_strand_id
1 'polypeptide(L)'
;MTSEYYKVILNLWKRENNKKSYSPNSFKEVLSRENPLFAGIAANDSKDLINFLIERFHQELNIIINNPNKIDLGILDQTNEQMMLNGFIEEFKENFNSPISNLFYGMIETKSQCSGCKIMKFNFQVYSFLEFPLQQVNQFYFNNGKRPLFTSDGKNPDVDLYECFEYNRKIDFMTGDNQMYCNQCNKLCDASYTTIIHSCPNYLIINLNRGKGAVYECRVIFPEQLNIKEFATFKLGITVYELYAVICHLGPSSMSGHFVAYCKNSIDNKWYLYNDAIVTLCSRAQQYNDGMPYILFYKAAISGT
;
A
#
# COMPACT_ATOMS: atom_id res chain seq x y z
N MET A 1 -10.67 7.42 18.51
CA MET A 1 -9.99 8.10 17.37
C MET A 1 -10.97 8.45 16.25
N THR A 2 -11.78 7.53 15.76
CA THR A 2 -12.76 7.76 14.67
C THR A 2 -13.69 8.94 14.94
N SER A 3 -14.21 9.08 16.16
CA SER A 3 -15.08 10.20 16.55
C SER A 3 -14.37 11.57 16.44
N GLU A 4 -13.09 11.65 16.83
CA GLU A 4 -12.33 12.91 16.71
C GLU A 4 -11.99 13.23 15.26
N TYR A 5 -11.67 12.20 14.45
CA TYR A 5 -11.49 12.37 13.01
C TYR A 5 -12.77 12.86 12.32
N TYR A 6 -13.93 12.31 12.71
CA TYR A 6 -15.22 12.80 12.21
C TYR A 6 -15.44 14.30 12.50
N LYS A 7 -15.04 14.77 13.69
CA LYS A 7 -15.10 16.21 14.02
C LYS A 7 -14.18 17.04 13.11
N VAL A 8 -13.00 16.53 12.76
CA VAL A 8 -12.11 17.20 11.78
C VAL A 8 -12.83 17.36 10.45
N ILE A 9 -13.39 16.28 9.91
CA ILE A 9 -14.12 16.30 8.64
C ILE A 9 -15.30 17.28 8.71
N LEU A 10 -16.12 17.23 9.76
CA LEU A 10 -17.24 18.16 9.94
C LEU A 10 -16.79 19.62 9.93
N ASN A 11 -15.69 19.96 10.61
CA ASN A 11 -15.19 21.33 10.67
C ASN A 11 -14.60 21.80 9.34
N LEU A 12 -14.00 20.92 8.57
CA LEU A 12 -13.48 21.23 7.24
C LEU A 12 -14.61 21.44 6.20
N TRP A 13 -15.71 20.69 6.33
CA TRP A 13 -16.85 20.78 5.39
C TRP A 13 -17.92 21.78 5.79
N LYS A 14 -18.03 22.13 7.09
CA LYS A 14 -18.94 23.18 7.55
C LYS A 14 -18.38 24.54 7.15
N ARG A 15 -19.03 25.19 6.21
CA ARG A 15 -18.74 26.59 5.82
C ARG A 15 -19.13 27.64 6.90
N GLU A 16 -19.45 27.18 8.13
CA GLU A 16 -19.84 28.07 9.22
C GLU A 16 -18.60 28.78 9.78
N ASN A 17 -18.68 30.08 9.82
CA ASN A 17 -17.69 31.00 10.37
C ASN A 17 -16.46 31.23 9.51
N ASN A 18 -16.43 32.16 8.61
CA ASN A 18 -15.28 32.90 8.03
C ASN A 18 -13.84 32.53 8.47
N LYS A 19 -13.66 31.35 9.12
CA LYS A 19 -12.36 30.82 9.53
C LYS A 19 -11.66 30.20 8.30
N LYS A 20 -10.46 30.72 8.02
CA LYS A 20 -9.63 30.28 6.90
C LYS A 20 -8.96 28.93 7.11
N SER A 21 -8.91 28.43 8.35
CA SER A 21 -8.24 27.16 8.71
C SER A 21 -8.86 26.54 9.95
N TYR A 22 -8.66 25.23 10.12
CA TYR A 22 -9.05 24.46 11.29
C TYR A 22 -7.81 23.75 11.85
N SER A 23 -7.59 23.85 13.17
CA SER A 23 -6.51 23.14 13.86
C SER A 23 -7.07 21.89 14.54
N PRO A 24 -6.65 20.65 14.16
CA PRO A 24 -7.23 19.41 14.67
C PRO A 24 -6.59 18.96 16.00
N ASN A 25 -6.51 19.86 16.99
CA ASN A 25 -5.81 19.61 18.26
C ASN A 25 -6.32 18.38 19.01
N SER A 26 -7.65 18.24 19.18
CA SER A 26 -8.24 17.09 19.87
C SER A 26 -7.93 15.76 19.16
N PHE A 27 -7.91 15.75 17.83
CA PHE A 27 -7.52 14.59 17.06
C PHE A 27 -6.03 14.27 17.28
N LYS A 28 -5.16 15.29 17.26
CA LYS A 28 -3.72 15.13 17.54
C LYS A 28 -3.47 14.59 18.95
N GLU A 29 -4.21 15.04 19.97
CA GLU A 29 -4.10 14.55 21.34
C GLU A 29 -4.48 13.07 21.43
N VAL A 30 -5.59 12.67 20.81
CA VAL A 30 -6.00 11.25 20.78
C VAL A 30 -4.99 10.42 20.02
N LEU A 31 -4.52 10.85 18.86
CA LEU A 31 -3.48 10.19 18.07
C LEU A 31 -2.21 9.96 18.91
N SER A 32 -1.73 10.98 19.61
CA SER A 32 -0.54 10.93 20.46
C SER A 32 -0.69 9.99 21.65
N ARG A 33 -1.89 9.89 22.22
CA ARG A 33 -2.20 8.97 23.33
C ARG A 33 -2.27 7.52 22.86
N GLU A 34 -2.88 7.26 21.71
CA GLU A 34 -3.04 5.92 21.15
C GLU A 34 -1.72 5.37 20.61
N ASN A 35 -0.87 6.22 20.06
CA ASN A 35 0.47 5.84 19.61
C ASN A 35 1.49 6.94 19.95
N PRO A 36 2.36 6.72 20.96
CA PRO A 36 3.39 7.68 21.39
C PRO A 36 4.38 8.07 20.28
N LEU A 37 4.52 7.29 19.22
CA LEU A 37 5.34 7.65 18.06
C LEU A 37 4.92 9.00 17.47
N PHE A 38 3.62 9.32 17.49
CA PHE A 38 3.06 10.56 16.96
C PHE A 38 2.93 11.66 18.02
N ALA A 39 3.52 11.49 19.20
CA ALA A 39 3.51 12.51 20.25
C ALA A 39 4.55 13.61 19.98
N GLY A 40 4.28 14.81 20.50
CA GLY A 40 5.21 15.93 20.40
C GLY A 40 5.35 16.52 18.99
N ILE A 41 6.57 16.98 18.67
CA ILE A 41 6.91 17.71 17.45
C ILE A 41 7.98 17.01 16.60
N ALA A 42 8.38 15.80 16.98
CA ALA A 42 9.36 15.04 16.21
C ALA A 42 8.83 14.72 14.80
N ALA A 43 9.73 14.68 13.83
CA ALA A 43 9.41 14.25 12.48
C ALA A 43 9.04 12.76 12.51
N ASN A 44 7.97 12.40 11.81
CA ASN A 44 7.47 11.03 11.70
C ASN A 44 7.24 10.67 10.23
N ASP A 45 7.31 9.39 9.94
CA ASP A 45 7.04 8.88 8.59
C ASP A 45 5.53 8.94 8.30
N SER A 46 5.16 9.53 7.16
CA SER A 46 3.77 9.62 6.71
C SER A 46 3.16 8.24 6.44
N LYS A 47 3.97 7.25 6.02
CA LYS A 47 3.53 5.87 5.84
C LYS A 47 3.04 5.27 7.16
N ASP A 48 3.82 5.44 8.22
CA ASP A 48 3.50 4.90 9.54
C ASP A 48 2.20 5.53 10.09
N LEU A 49 2.00 6.84 9.86
CA LEU A 49 0.77 7.52 10.23
C LEU A 49 -0.44 6.95 9.47
N ILE A 50 -0.35 6.82 8.15
CA ILE A 50 -1.47 6.34 7.32
C ILE A 50 -1.82 4.90 7.67
N ASN A 51 -0.81 4.04 7.82
CA ASN A 51 -1.03 2.65 8.22
C ASN A 51 -1.73 2.56 9.58
N PHE A 52 -1.21 3.30 10.57
CA PHE A 52 -1.81 3.36 11.89
C PHE A 52 -3.28 3.84 11.85
N LEU A 53 -3.60 4.87 11.06
CA LEU A 53 -4.96 5.38 10.93
C LEU A 53 -5.90 4.34 10.29
N ILE A 54 -5.47 3.66 9.22
CA ILE A 54 -6.26 2.62 8.55
C ILE A 54 -6.55 1.47 9.51
N GLU A 55 -5.53 0.97 10.21
CA GLU A 55 -5.69 -0.12 11.18
C GLU A 55 -6.60 0.30 12.33
N ARG A 56 -6.40 1.49 12.89
CA ARG A 56 -7.16 1.95 14.04
C ARG A 56 -8.62 2.21 13.70
N PHE A 57 -8.91 2.85 12.57
CA PHE A 57 -10.29 3.03 12.11
C PHE A 57 -10.95 1.70 11.77
N HIS A 58 -10.21 0.76 11.20
CA HIS A 58 -10.72 -0.59 11.00
C HIS A 58 -11.11 -1.22 12.34
N GLN A 59 -10.21 -1.23 13.32
CA GLN A 59 -10.47 -1.83 14.66
C GLN A 59 -11.67 -1.20 15.37
N GLU A 60 -11.83 0.12 15.32
CA GLU A 60 -12.94 0.82 15.98
C GLU A 60 -14.29 0.64 15.27
N LEU A 61 -14.30 0.40 13.95
CA LEU A 61 -15.51 0.29 13.14
C LEU A 61 -15.83 -1.15 12.73
N ASN A 62 -14.98 -2.10 13.09
CA ASN A 62 -15.14 -3.48 12.68
C ASN A 62 -16.23 -4.20 13.49
N ILE A 63 -17.08 -4.93 12.79
CA ILE A 63 -18.13 -5.77 13.38
C ILE A 63 -17.71 -7.22 13.17
N ILE A 64 -17.16 -7.84 14.22
CA ILE A 64 -16.77 -9.24 14.16
C ILE A 64 -18.03 -10.11 14.19
N ILE A 65 -18.17 -10.98 13.20
CA ILE A 65 -19.25 -11.96 13.12
C ILE A 65 -18.78 -13.22 13.83
N ASN A 66 -19.38 -13.51 14.99
CA ASN A 66 -19.11 -14.75 15.70
C ASN A 66 -19.77 -15.93 14.96
N ASN A 67 -18.97 -16.68 14.23
CA ASN A 67 -19.41 -17.90 13.56
C ASN A 67 -19.00 -19.11 14.42
N PRO A 68 -19.94 -19.88 14.97
CA PRO A 68 -19.62 -21.07 15.76
C PRO A 68 -18.95 -22.18 14.92
N ASN A 69 -19.05 -22.11 13.60
CA ASN A 69 -18.44 -23.05 12.66
C ASN A 69 -17.19 -22.47 11.99
N LYS A 70 -16.46 -21.60 12.69
CA LYS A 70 -15.25 -20.97 12.17
C LYS A 70 -14.31 -22.02 11.56
N ILE A 71 -13.91 -21.79 10.31
CA ILE A 71 -12.94 -22.64 9.62
C ILE A 71 -11.54 -22.29 10.14
N ASP A 72 -10.80 -23.29 10.60
CA ASP A 72 -9.37 -23.14 10.89
C ASP A 72 -8.60 -23.37 9.58
N LEU A 73 -8.03 -22.31 9.02
CA LEU A 73 -7.22 -22.42 7.81
C LEU A 73 -6.03 -23.37 7.94
N GLY A 74 -5.54 -23.58 9.17
CA GLY A 74 -4.42 -24.49 9.46
C GLY A 74 -4.72 -25.97 9.18
N ILE A 75 -6.01 -26.36 9.21
CA ILE A 75 -6.44 -27.75 8.94
C ILE A 75 -6.81 -27.99 7.48
N LEU A 76 -6.89 -26.92 6.66
CA LEU A 76 -7.23 -27.04 5.24
C LEU A 76 -6.05 -27.64 4.47
N ASP A 77 -6.37 -28.33 3.38
CA ASP A 77 -5.37 -28.80 2.43
C ASP A 77 -4.73 -27.62 1.68
N GLN A 78 -3.56 -27.20 2.12
CA GLN A 78 -2.82 -26.10 1.55
C GLN A 78 -2.39 -26.33 0.08
N THR A 79 -2.52 -27.55 -0.43
CA THR A 79 -2.21 -27.88 -1.82
C THR A 79 -3.40 -27.64 -2.76
N ASN A 80 -4.58 -27.40 -2.20
CA ASN A 80 -5.80 -27.10 -2.95
C ASN A 80 -6.08 -25.59 -2.93
N GLU A 81 -5.72 -24.91 -4.03
CA GLU A 81 -5.90 -23.45 -4.17
C GLU A 81 -7.34 -22.99 -3.89
N GLN A 82 -8.33 -23.67 -4.46
CA GLN A 82 -9.73 -23.27 -4.31
C GLN A 82 -10.25 -23.47 -2.88
N MET A 83 -9.81 -24.52 -2.20
CA MET A 83 -10.16 -24.76 -0.80
C MET A 83 -9.57 -23.69 0.10
N MET A 84 -8.29 -23.34 -0.10
CA MET A 84 -7.62 -22.27 0.64
C MET A 84 -8.26 -20.91 0.38
N LEU A 85 -8.60 -20.59 -0.87
CA LEU A 85 -9.28 -19.34 -1.23
C LEU A 85 -10.66 -19.24 -0.57
N ASN A 86 -11.47 -20.30 -0.66
CA ASN A 86 -12.80 -20.29 -0.06
C ASN A 86 -12.74 -20.14 1.46
N GLY A 87 -11.85 -20.89 2.14
CA GLY A 87 -11.64 -20.77 3.58
C GLY A 87 -11.21 -19.36 3.98
N PHE A 88 -10.27 -18.76 3.23
CA PHE A 88 -9.81 -17.40 3.48
C PHE A 88 -10.93 -16.35 3.26
N ILE A 89 -11.75 -16.49 2.21
CA ILE A 89 -12.88 -15.58 1.97
C ILE A 89 -13.89 -15.63 3.13
N GLU A 90 -14.19 -16.82 3.67
CA GLU A 90 -15.08 -16.94 4.83
C GLU A 90 -14.46 -16.29 6.09
N GLU A 91 -13.18 -16.58 6.37
CA GLU A 91 -12.48 -15.92 7.47
C GLU A 91 -12.40 -14.40 7.31
N PHE A 92 -12.18 -13.91 6.08
CA PHE A 92 -12.18 -12.49 5.79
C PHE A 92 -13.51 -11.83 6.09
N LYS A 93 -14.63 -12.42 5.65
CA LYS A 93 -15.98 -11.90 5.93
C LYS A 93 -16.30 -11.83 7.42
N GLU A 94 -15.78 -12.78 8.19
CA GLU A 94 -16.01 -12.82 9.64
C GLU A 94 -15.19 -11.76 10.38
N ASN A 95 -13.94 -11.60 10.03
CA ASN A 95 -12.97 -10.79 10.77
C ASN A 95 -12.81 -9.36 10.24
N PHE A 96 -13.12 -9.09 8.98
CA PHE A 96 -12.87 -7.81 8.30
C PHE A 96 -14.17 -7.21 7.76
N ASN A 97 -15.10 -6.86 8.64
CA ASN A 97 -16.39 -6.29 8.30
C ASN A 97 -16.50 -4.84 8.79
N SER A 98 -15.75 -3.96 8.19
CA SER A 98 -15.77 -2.52 8.45
C SER A 98 -15.87 -1.71 7.15
N PRO A 99 -16.32 -0.45 7.20
CA PRO A 99 -16.20 0.45 6.05
C PRO A 99 -14.76 0.58 5.53
N ILE A 100 -13.77 0.49 6.43
CA ILE A 100 -12.35 0.59 6.08
C ILE A 100 -11.90 -0.63 5.29
N SER A 101 -12.20 -1.85 5.76
CA SER A 101 -11.84 -3.06 5.01
C SER A 101 -12.53 -3.12 3.64
N ASN A 102 -13.77 -2.67 3.54
CA ASN A 102 -14.51 -2.63 2.27
C ASN A 102 -13.92 -1.64 1.26
N LEU A 103 -13.25 -0.58 1.74
CA LEU A 103 -12.69 0.46 0.88
C LEU A 103 -11.22 0.23 0.55
N PHE A 104 -10.41 -0.23 1.50
CA PHE A 104 -8.95 -0.20 1.42
C PHE A 104 -8.28 -1.57 1.40
N TYR A 105 -9.01 -2.67 1.72
CA TYR A 105 -8.38 -3.98 1.78
C TYR A 105 -8.53 -4.75 0.48
N GLY A 106 -7.39 -5.23 -0.02
CA GLY A 106 -7.29 -6.19 -1.09
C GLY A 106 -6.72 -7.52 -0.58
N MET A 107 -6.53 -8.45 -1.48
CA MET A 107 -6.05 -9.79 -1.20
C MET A 107 -4.84 -10.11 -2.06
N ILE A 108 -3.79 -10.66 -1.45
CA ILE A 108 -2.65 -11.26 -2.15
C ILE A 108 -2.66 -12.77 -1.96
N GLU A 109 -2.16 -13.46 -2.98
CA GLU A 109 -1.92 -14.90 -3.00
C GLU A 109 -0.42 -15.16 -3.01
N THR A 110 0.05 -16.06 -2.16
CA THR A 110 1.42 -16.59 -2.21
C THR A 110 1.37 -18.05 -2.63
N LYS A 111 2.05 -18.36 -3.74
CA LYS A 111 2.28 -19.73 -4.23
C LYS A 111 3.69 -20.13 -3.87
N SER A 112 3.87 -21.18 -3.10
CA SER A 112 5.17 -21.74 -2.76
C SER A 112 5.31 -23.18 -3.28
N GLN A 113 6.48 -23.51 -3.84
CA GLN A 113 6.75 -24.83 -4.38
C GLN A 113 8.02 -25.44 -3.78
N CYS A 114 7.89 -26.61 -3.17
CA CYS A 114 9.01 -27.36 -2.64
C CYS A 114 9.92 -27.84 -3.80
N SER A 115 11.22 -27.58 -3.72
CA SER A 115 12.18 -28.01 -4.73
C SER A 115 12.40 -29.52 -4.75
N GLY A 116 12.15 -30.23 -3.62
CA GLY A 116 12.28 -31.67 -3.49
C GLY A 116 11.11 -32.44 -4.13
N CYS A 117 9.93 -32.31 -3.58
CA CYS A 117 8.74 -33.08 -4.04
C CYS A 117 7.88 -32.35 -5.07
N LYS A 118 8.19 -31.08 -5.40
CA LYS A 118 7.45 -30.23 -6.34
C LYS A 118 6.01 -29.92 -5.96
N ILE A 119 5.58 -30.28 -4.75
CA ILE A 119 4.26 -29.92 -4.24
C ILE A 119 4.16 -28.41 -4.10
N MET A 120 3.05 -27.86 -4.60
CA MET A 120 2.70 -26.46 -4.50
C MET A 120 1.76 -26.24 -3.32
N LYS A 121 1.95 -25.14 -2.57
CA LYS A 121 1.08 -24.69 -1.50
C LYS A 121 0.61 -23.28 -1.77
N PHE A 122 -0.60 -22.98 -1.34
CA PHE A 122 -1.27 -21.71 -1.52
C PHE A 122 -1.57 -21.07 -0.16
N ASN A 123 -1.36 -19.78 -0.07
CA ASN A 123 -1.71 -18.97 1.09
C ASN A 123 -2.27 -17.63 0.63
N PHE A 124 -3.27 -17.12 1.36
CA PHE A 124 -3.91 -15.85 1.08
C PHE A 124 -3.76 -14.91 2.28
N GLN A 125 -3.58 -13.63 2.01
CA GLN A 125 -3.43 -12.58 3.02
C GLN A 125 -4.12 -11.29 2.56
N VAL A 126 -4.60 -10.49 3.52
CA VAL A 126 -5.07 -9.13 3.24
C VAL A 126 -3.91 -8.16 3.13
N TYR A 127 -4.10 -7.12 2.34
CA TYR A 127 -3.25 -5.94 2.34
C TYR A 127 -4.10 -4.67 2.32
N SER A 128 -3.61 -3.61 2.93
CA SER A 128 -4.22 -2.27 2.87
C SER A 128 -3.40 -1.30 2.02
N PHE A 129 -2.14 -1.61 1.78
CA PHE A 129 -1.28 -0.89 0.82
C PHE A 129 -0.25 -1.84 0.21
N LEU A 130 0.19 -1.51 -1.01
CA LEU A 130 1.30 -2.18 -1.66
C LEU A 130 2.59 -1.41 -1.38
N GLU A 131 3.65 -2.12 -1.06
CA GLU A 131 4.97 -1.54 -0.83
C GLU A 131 5.95 -1.99 -1.90
N PHE A 132 6.56 -1.03 -2.62
CA PHE A 132 7.53 -1.31 -3.66
C PHE A 132 8.92 -0.80 -3.29
N PRO A 133 9.90 -1.69 -3.05
CA PRO A 133 11.26 -1.34 -2.68
C PRO A 133 12.06 -0.88 -3.91
N LEU A 134 12.10 0.43 -4.17
CA LEU A 134 12.62 1.02 -5.42
C LEU A 134 14.08 0.63 -5.71
N GLN A 135 14.94 0.58 -4.69
CA GLN A 135 16.32 0.16 -4.85
C GLN A 135 16.42 -1.29 -5.33
N GLN A 136 15.60 -2.18 -4.77
CA GLN A 136 15.58 -3.60 -5.14
C GLN A 136 14.97 -3.78 -6.55
N VAL A 137 14.00 -2.97 -6.93
CA VAL A 137 13.46 -2.95 -8.30
C VAL A 137 14.59 -2.59 -9.28
N ASN A 138 15.32 -1.50 -9.06
CA ASN A 138 16.44 -1.11 -9.90
C ASN A 138 17.53 -2.20 -9.96
N GLN A 139 17.89 -2.80 -8.83
CA GLN A 139 18.87 -3.89 -8.78
C GLN A 139 18.42 -5.13 -9.57
N PHE A 140 17.12 -5.47 -9.51
CA PHE A 140 16.54 -6.57 -10.28
C PHE A 140 16.69 -6.32 -11.79
N TYR A 141 16.38 -5.14 -12.28
CA TYR A 141 16.50 -4.80 -13.69
C TYR A 141 17.97 -4.71 -14.16
N PHE A 142 18.87 -4.23 -13.29
CA PHE A 142 20.31 -4.27 -13.54
C PHE A 142 20.83 -5.71 -13.66
N ASN A 143 20.50 -6.57 -12.69
CA ASN A 143 20.94 -7.98 -12.69
C ASN A 143 20.43 -8.77 -13.91
N ASN A 144 19.29 -8.36 -14.49
CA ASN A 144 18.74 -8.94 -15.69
C ASN A 144 19.23 -8.26 -17.00
N GLY A 145 20.21 -7.37 -16.91
CA GLY A 145 20.81 -6.69 -18.07
C GLY A 145 19.87 -5.71 -18.78
N LYS A 146 18.77 -5.28 -18.12
CA LYS A 146 17.75 -4.42 -18.71
C LYS A 146 18.02 -2.92 -18.54
N ARG A 147 18.91 -2.55 -17.62
CA ARG A 147 19.33 -1.14 -17.37
C ARG A 147 20.71 -1.09 -16.72
N PRO A 148 21.43 0.06 -16.77
CA PRO A 148 22.67 0.27 -16.01
C PRO A 148 22.37 0.41 -14.51
N LEU A 149 23.38 0.20 -13.65
CA LEU A 149 23.25 0.45 -12.22
C LEU A 149 23.10 1.93 -11.91
N PHE A 150 23.83 2.77 -12.66
CA PHE A 150 23.74 4.23 -12.62
C PHE A 150 23.63 4.79 -14.03
N THR A 151 22.95 5.90 -14.15
CA THR A 151 22.90 6.69 -15.40
C THR A 151 24.24 7.34 -15.70
N SER A 152 24.43 7.89 -16.88
CA SER A 152 25.68 8.54 -17.31
C SER A 152 26.08 9.76 -16.46
N ASP A 153 25.11 10.38 -15.77
CA ASP A 153 25.31 11.47 -14.82
C ASP A 153 25.47 11.00 -13.34
N GLY A 154 25.63 9.70 -13.13
CA GLY A 154 25.87 9.09 -11.82
C GLY A 154 24.66 8.98 -10.91
N LYS A 155 23.44 9.21 -11.42
CA LYS A 155 22.19 9.06 -10.66
C LYS A 155 21.63 7.65 -10.73
N ASN A 156 20.71 7.33 -9.84
CA ASN A 156 19.91 6.11 -9.96
C ASN A 156 18.96 6.23 -11.16
N PRO A 157 18.77 5.15 -11.94
CA PRO A 157 17.82 5.14 -13.03
C PRO A 157 16.39 5.39 -12.58
N ASP A 158 15.57 5.94 -13.44
CA ASP A 158 14.14 6.09 -13.23
C ASP A 158 13.48 4.71 -13.04
N VAL A 159 12.43 4.66 -12.23
CA VAL A 159 11.62 3.44 -12.03
C VAL A 159 10.21 3.70 -12.53
N ASP A 160 9.72 2.86 -13.43
CA ASP A 160 8.32 2.85 -13.82
C ASP A 160 7.48 2.06 -12.80
N LEU A 161 6.28 2.54 -12.49
CA LEU A 161 5.39 1.88 -11.55
C LEU A 161 5.01 0.46 -12.01
N TYR A 162 4.88 0.22 -13.31
CA TYR A 162 4.64 -1.10 -13.84
C TYR A 162 5.81 -2.06 -13.62
N GLU A 163 7.04 -1.56 -13.59
CA GLU A 163 8.22 -2.36 -13.23
C GLU A 163 8.16 -2.80 -11.76
N CYS A 164 7.58 -1.97 -10.89
CA CYS A 164 7.35 -2.36 -9.49
C CYS A 164 6.36 -3.54 -9.40
N PHE A 165 5.30 -3.53 -10.19
CA PHE A 165 4.36 -4.65 -10.26
C PHE A 165 4.99 -5.91 -10.86
N GLU A 166 5.83 -5.78 -11.90
CA GLU A 166 6.61 -6.89 -12.46
C GLU A 166 7.55 -7.48 -11.41
N TYR A 167 8.28 -6.63 -10.69
CA TYR A 167 9.15 -7.06 -9.61
C TYR A 167 8.39 -7.80 -8.51
N ASN A 168 7.19 -7.35 -8.15
CA ASN A 168 6.38 -7.97 -7.09
C ASN A 168 5.98 -9.42 -7.41
N ARG A 169 5.77 -9.75 -8.69
CA ARG A 169 5.42 -11.11 -9.13
C ARG A 169 6.62 -11.99 -9.52
N LYS A 170 7.85 -11.53 -9.29
CA LYS A 170 9.04 -12.35 -9.55
C LYS A 170 9.02 -13.63 -8.71
N ILE A 171 9.72 -14.64 -9.19
CA ILE A 171 9.97 -15.84 -8.41
C ILE A 171 11.12 -15.57 -7.45
N ASP A 172 10.87 -15.74 -6.16
CA ASP A 172 11.88 -15.70 -5.11
C ASP A 172 12.21 -17.13 -4.63
N PHE A 173 13.41 -17.31 -4.07
CA PHE A 173 13.88 -18.61 -3.61
C PHE A 173 14.17 -18.58 -2.12
N MET A 174 13.68 -19.60 -1.42
CA MET A 174 13.98 -19.88 -0.02
C MET A 174 15.05 -20.97 0.02
N THR A 175 16.28 -20.60 0.32
CA THR A 175 17.43 -21.49 0.35
C THR A 175 18.29 -21.27 1.59
N GLY A 176 19.15 -22.21 1.96
CA GLY A 176 20.02 -22.09 3.12
C GLY A 176 19.23 -21.95 4.42
N ASP A 177 19.50 -20.86 5.19
CA ASP A 177 18.82 -20.60 6.47
C ASP A 177 17.33 -20.23 6.31
N ASN A 178 16.90 -19.90 5.08
CA ASN A 178 15.50 -19.54 4.78
C ASN A 178 14.70 -20.70 4.18
N GLN A 179 15.16 -21.94 4.30
CA GLN A 179 14.45 -23.12 3.83
C GLN A 179 13.06 -23.25 4.47
N MET A 180 12.11 -23.77 3.67
CA MET A 180 10.74 -24.06 4.13
C MET A 180 10.64 -25.53 4.61
N TYR A 181 9.95 -25.73 5.77
CA TYR A 181 9.61 -27.09 6.17
C TYR A 181 8.55 -27.68 5.24
N CYS A 182 8.87 -28.80 4.61
CA CYS A 182 7.96 -29.51 3.72
C CYS A 182 7.37 -30.75 4.41
N ASN A 183 6.06 -30.76 4.65
CA ASN A 183 5.38 -31.88 5.31
C ASN A 183 5.49 -33.19 4.50
N GLN A 184 5.51 -33.11 3.17
CA GLN A 184 5.66 -34.30 2.31
C GLN A 184 7.07 -34.89 2.35
N CYS A 185 8.09 -34.02 2.37
CA CYS A 185 9.48 -34.47 2.48
C CYS A 185 9.90 -34.73 3.92
N ASN A 186 9.10 -34.28 4.89
CA ASN A 186 9.34 -34.34 6.32
C ASN A 186 10.68 -33.74 6.75
N LYS A 187 11.09 -32.62 6.11
CA LYS A 187 12.35 -31.91 6.37
C LYS A 187 12.33 -30.49 5.82
N LEU A 188 13.33 -29.69 6.21
CA LEU A 188 13.60 -28.41 5.56
C LEU A 188 14.04 -28.66 4.11
N CYS A 189 13.44 -27.92 3.19
CA CYS A 189 13.71 -27.99 1.75
C CYS A 189 13.84 -26.60 1.15
N ASP A 190 14.66 -26.49 0.14
CA ASP A 190 14.61 -25.32 -0.73
C ASP A 190 13.24 -25.21 -1.37
N ALA A 191 12.77 -23.99 -1.55
CA ALA A 191 11.50 -23.71 -2.18
C ALA A 191 11.59 -22.45 -3.04
N SER A 192 10.69 -22.34 -4.00
CA SER A 192 10.40 -21.09 -4.68
C SER A 192 9.06 -20.57 -4.22
N TYR A 193 8.89 -19.24 -4.22
CA TYR A 193 7.59 -18.61 -3.98
C TYR A 193 7.36 -17.43 -4.90
N THR A 194 6.08 -17.13 -5.14
CA THR A 194 5.64 -15.99 -5.93
C THR A 194 4.47 -15.34 -5.20
N THR A 195 4.50 -14.01 -5.08
CA THR A 195 3.39 -13.23 -4.51
C THR A 195 2.63 -12.55 -5.64
N ILE A 196 1.32 -12.76 -5.70
CA ILE A 196 0.45 -12.26 -6.77
C ILE A 196 -0.69 -11.48 -6.13
N ILE A 197 -1.08 -10.37 -6.72
CA ILE A 197 -2.28 -9.63 -6.32
C ILE A 197 -3.49 -10.49 -6.74
N HIS A 198 -4.27 -10.97 -5.77
CA HIS A 198 -5.48 -11.74 -6.07
C HIS A 198 -6.66 -10.80 -6.38
N SER A 199 -6.98 -9.89 -5.48
CA SER A 199 -8.02 -8.88 -5.66
C SER A 199 -7.58 -7.51 -5.16
N CYS A 200 -8.20 -6.48 -5.72
CA CYS A 200 -7.81 -5.09 -5.49
C CYS A 200 -8.90 -4.32 -4.75
N PRO A 201 -8.54 -3.39 -3.84
CA PRO A 201 -9.49 -2.57 -3.08
C PRO A 201 -10.11 -1.45 -3.95
N ASN A 202 -11.14 -0.78 -3.44
CA ASN A 202 -11.71 0.42 -4.07
C ASN A 202 -10.72 1.60 -4.08
N TYR A 203 -9.92 1.73 -3.02
CA TYR A 203 -8.87 2.72 -2.88
C TYR A 203 -7.53 2.00 -2.69
N LEU A 204 -6.68 2.10 -3.69
CA LEU A 204 -5.37 1.48 -3.71
C LEU A 204 -4.33 2.48 -3.23
N ILE A 205 -3.60 2.12 -2.18
CA ILE A 205 -2.50 2.90 -1.64
C ILE A 205 -1.20 2.20 -2.01
N ILE A 206 -0.25 2.95 -2.57
CA ILE A 206 1.05 2.43 -3.00
C ILE A 206 2.14 3.23 -2.28
N ASN A 207 2.95 2.56 -1.49
CA ASN A 207 4.14 3.12 -0.87
C ASN A 207 5.38 2.86 -1.75
N LEU A 208 6.06 3.92 -2.10
CA LEU A 208 7.32 3.90 -2.84
C LEU A 208 8.48 3.86 -1.83
N ASN A 209 8.81 2.64 -1.37
CA ASN A 209 9.81 2.45 -0.33
C ASN A 209 11.21 2.81 -0.86
N ARG A 210 11.78 3.86 -0.27
CA ARG A 210 13.11 4.42 -0.58
C ARG A 210 14.19 3.96 0.39
N GLY A 211 13.96 2.85 1.09
CA GLY A 211 14.88 2.31 2.10
C GLY A 211 14.86 3.08 3.42
N LYS A 212 15.72 2.66 4.34
CA LYS A 212 15.82 3.27 5.67
C LYS A 212 16.18 4.75 5.55
N GLY A 213 15.35 5.61 6.14
CA GLY A 213 15.55 7.06 6.09
C GLY A 213 15.12 7.71 4.77
N ALA A 214 14.42 6.98 3.88
CA ALA A 214 13.96 7.46 2.57
C ALA A 214 15.06 8.06 1.69
N VAL A 215 16.28 7.50 1.77
CA VAL A 215 17.49 8.07 1.13
C VAL A 215 17.70 7.62 -0.31
N TYR A 216 16.96 6.63 -0.80
CA TYR A 216 17.11 6.16 -2.18
C TYR A 216 16.43 7.13 -3.15
N GLU A 217 17.24 7.96 -3.78
CA GLU A 217 16.79 8.97 -4.74
C GLU A 217 16.71 8.36 -6.14
N CYS A 218 15.51 8.25 -6.68
CA CYS A 218 15.24 8.00 -8.10
C CYS A 218 13.92 8.67 -8.46
N ARG A 219 13.79 9.05 -9.71
CA ARG A 219 12.49 9.46 -10.24
C ARG A 219 11.60 8.24 -10.42
N VAL A 220 10.31 8.38 -10.07
CA VAL A 220 9.30 7.35 -10.30
C VAL A 220 8.30 7.84 -11.33
N ILE A 221 8.11 7.06 -12.38
CA ILE A 221 7.15 7.31 -13.45
C ILE A 221 5.88 6.56 -13.10
N PHE A 222 4.77 7.25 -12.97
CA PHE A 222 3.47 6.65 -12.68
C PHE A 222 2.34 7.35 -13.45
N PRO A 223 1.34 6.56 -13.93
CA PRO A 223 0.24 7.10 -14.74
C PRO A 223 -0.84 7.74 -13.87
N GLU A 224 -1.63 8.67 -14.44
CA GLU A 224 -2.88 9.11 -13.81
C GLU A 224 -3.95 8.01 -13.84
N GLN A 225 -4.03 7.26 -14.92
CA GLN A 225 -4.88 6.10 -15.05
C GLN A 225 -4.01 4.84 -15.01
N LEU A 226 -4.10 4.11 -13.91
CA LEU A 226 -3.34 2.89 -13.67
C LEU A 226 -4.21 1.68 -14.00
N ASN A 227 -3.73 0.81 -14.89
CA ASN A 227 -4.38 -0.46 -15.21
C ASN A 227 -3.50 -1.62 -14.76
N ILE A 228 -3.92 -2.32 -13.71
CA ILE A 228 -3.18 -3.45 -13.13
C ILE A 228 -3.79 -4.83 -13.47
N LYS A 229 -4.61 -4.90 -14.51
CA LYS A 229 -5.31 -6.13 -14.92
C LYS A 229 -4.37 -7.31 -15.17
N GLU A 230 -3.19 -7.04 -15.70
CA GLU A 230 -2.20 -8.10 -15.99
C GLU A 230 -1.47 -8.61 -14.73
N PHE A 231 -1.53 -7.84 -13.64
CA PHE A 231 -0.87 -8.15 -12.38
C PHE A 231 -1.82 -8.74 -11.33
N ALA A 232 -3.13 -8.78 -11.60
CA ALA A 232 -4.14 -9.33 -10.71
C ALA A 232 -4.65 -10.67 -11.23
N THR A 233 -4.87 -11.62 -10.31
CA THR A 233 -5.42 -12.94 -10.65
C THR A 233 -6.92 -12.85 -10.89
N PHE A 234 -7.66 -12.12 -10.05
CA PHE A 234 -9.10 -11.92 -10.18
C PHE A 234 -9.40 -10.77 -11.14
N LYS A 235 -9.39 -11.07 -12.44
CA LYS A 235 -9.52 -10.10 -13.54
C LYS A 235 -10.92 -9.51 -13.74
N LEU A 236 -11.93 -10.07 -13.08
CA LEU A 236 -13.32 -9.57 -13.12
C LEU A 236 -13.59 -8.49 -12.07
N GLY A 237 -12.64 -8.26 -11.16
CA GLY A 237 -12.72 -7.21 -10.15
C GLY A 237 -12.21 -5.86 -10.65
N ILE A 238 -11.99 -4.96 -9.69
CA ILE A 238 -11.41 -3.63 -9.93
C ILE A 238 -9.96 -3.78 -10.36
N THR A 239 -9.61 -3.27 -11.54
CA THR A 239 -8.24 -3.31 -12.07
C THR A 239 -7.80 -2.00 -12.70
N VAL A 240 -8.72 -1.05 -12.89
CA VAL A 240 -8.43 0.29 -13.46
C VAL A 240 -8.67 1.34 -12.38
N TYR A 241 -7.71 2.22 -12.22
CA TYR A 241 -7.68 3.23 -11.17
C TYR A 241 -7.35 4.62 -11.71
N GLU A 242 -7.80 5.65 -11.00
CA GLU A 242 -7.45 7.05 -11.23
C GLU A 242 -6.65 7.58 -10.05
N LEU A 243 -5.53 8.22 -10.33
CA LEU A 243 -4.73 8.93 -9.32
C LEU A 243 -5.52 10.12 -8.78
N TYR A 244 -5.65 10.21 -7.44
CA TYR A 244 -6.33 11.33 -6.81
C TYR A 244 -5.50 12.05 -5.75
N ALA A 245 -4.43 11.43 -5.23
CA ALA A 245 -3.52 12.12 -4.33
C ALA A 245 -2.10 11.52 -4.39
N VAL A 246 -1.12 12.35 -4.07
CA VAL A 246 0.29 11.98 -3.94
C VAL A 246 0.87 12.67 -2.71
N ILE A 247 1.49 11.91 -1.82
CA ILE A 247 2.35 12.48 -0.78
C ILE A 247 3.77 12.49 -1.32
N CYS A 248 4.42 13.66 -1.23
CA CYS A 248 5.82 13.85 -1.60
C CYS A 248 6.64 14.17 -0.35
N HIS A 249 7.85 13.65 -0.34
CA HIS A 249 8.87 14.02 0.64
C HIS A 249 9.79 15.09 0.06
N LEU A 250 9.99 16.17 0.81
CA LEU A 250 10.90 17.28 0.51
C LEU A 250 12.08 17.22 1.48
N GLY A 251 13.29 17.05 0.98
CA GLY A 251 14.51 17.03 1.79
C GLY A 251 15.34 15.76 1.63
N PRO A 252 16.55 15.75 2.24
CA PRO A 252 17.56 14.72 1.97
C PRO A 252 17.32 13.40 2.70
N SER A 253 16.44 13.34 3.71
CA SER A 253 16.12 12.10 4.43
C SER A 253 14.79 12.21 5.16
N SER A 254 14.16 11.06 5.49
CA SER A 254 12.92 11.01 6.27
C SER A 254 13.05 11.59 7.69
N MET A 255 14.26 11.71 8.20
CA MET A 255 14.53 12.29 9.54
C MET A 255 14.74 13.81 9.50
N SER A 256 14.96 14.39 8.32
CA SER A 256 15.21 15.83 8.13
C SER A 256 14.55 16.29 6.83
N GLY A 257 13.25 16.24 6.79
CA GLY A 257 12.49 16.60 5.61
C GLY A 257 11.11 17.11 5.97
N HIS A 258 10.33 17.35 4.94
CA HIS A 258 8.98 17.84 5.05
C HIS A 258 8.08 17.05 4.10
N PHE A 259 6.89 16.66 4.57
CA PHE A 259 5.90 16.02 3.73
C PHE A 259 4.86 17.03 3.25
N VAL A 260 4.56 16.96 1.96
CA VAL A 260 3.49 17.74 1.33
C VAL A 260 2.54 16.79 0.61
N ALA A 261 1.29 17.21 0.43
CA ALA A 261 0.31 16.42 -0.27
C ALA A 261 -0.24 17.17 -1.50
N TYR A 262 -0.27 16.50 -2.63
CA TYR A 262 -0.98 16.93 -3.83
C TYR A 262 -2.28 16.15 -3.90
N CYS A 263 -3.42 16.84 -3.93
CA CYS A 263 -4.72 16.19 -3.99
C CYS A 263 -5.58 16.79 -5.10
N LYS A 264 -6.27 15.92 -5.83
CA LYS A 264 -7.27 16.29 -6.82
C LYS A 264 -8.60 16.56 -6.11
N ASN A 265 -9.09 17.77 -6.21
CA ASN A 265 -10.38 18.13 -5.61
C ASN A 265 -11.51 17.52 -6.43
N SER A 266 -12.44 16.82 -5.78
CA SER A 266 -13.54 16.11 -6.44
C SER A 266 -14.64 17.03 -6.99
N ILE A 267 -14.67 18.31 -6.57
CA ILE A 267 -15.71 19.27 -7.01
C ILE A 267 -15.30 19.94 -8.32
N ASP A 268 -14.07 20.44 -8.40
CA ASP A 268 -13.59 21.21 -9.56
C ASP A 268 -12.57 20.46 -10.42
N ASN A 269 -12.21 19.23 -10.05
CA ASN A 269 -11.23 18.36 -10.70
C ASN A 269 -9.83 18.96 -10.85
N LYS A 270 -9.50 19.99 -10.07
CA LYS A 270 -8.19 20.61 -10.07
C LYS A 270 -7.29 20.03 -9.01
N TRP A 271 -5.99 20.13 -9.26
CA TRP A 271 -4.98 19.70 -8.30
C TRP A 271 -4.58 20.84 -7.37
N TYR A 272 -4.42 20.54 -6.09
CA TYR A 272 -3.99 21.47 -5.07
C TYR A 272 -2.83 20.88 -4.28
N LEU A 273 -1.80 21.72 -4.03
CA LEU A 273 -0.72 21.44 -3.11
C LEU A 273 -1.14 21.87 -1.70
N TYR A 274 -1.08 20.94 -0.77
CA TYR A 274 -1.26 21.15 0.66
C TYR A 274 0.11 21.13 1.33
N ASN A 275 0.55 22.28 1.81
CA ASN A 275 1.80 22.47 2.51
C ASN A 275 1.51 23.19 3.82
N ASP A 276 1.34 22.43 4.90
CA ASP A 276 0.86 22.88 6.21
C ASP A 276 -0.45 23.71 6.11
N ALA A 277 -0.39 24.99 6.48
CA ALA A 277 -1.54 25.90 6.41
C ALA A 277 -1.76 26.52 5.02
N ILE A 278 -0.87 26.25 4.07
CA ILE A 278 -0.91 26.86 2.73
C ILE A 278 -1.49 25.86 1.74
N VAL A 279 -2.55 26.29 1.04
CA VAL A 279 -3.15 25.51 -0.06
C VAL A 279 -3.00 26.32 -1.35
N THR A 280 -2.34 25.72 -2.34
CA THR A 280 -2.04 26.38 -3.62
C THR A 280 -2.58 25.55 -4.78
N LEU A 281 -3.24 26.22 -5.74
CA LEU A 281 -3.59 25.60 -7.00
C LEU A 281 -2.31 25.23 -7.74
N CYS A 282 -2.20 24.00 -8.20
CA CYS A 282 -1.02 23.53 -8.93
C CYS A 282 -1.38 22.82 -10.23
N SER A 283 -0.42 22.77 -11.15
CA SER A 283 -0.50 21.92 -12.34
C SER A 283 0.03 20.53 -12.03
N ARG A 284 -0.36 19.54 -12.83
CA ARG A 284 0.18 18.17 -12.73
C ARG A 284 1.72 18.13 -12.81
N ALA A 285 2.32 18.95 -13.65
CA ALA A 285 3.77 18.99 -13.82
C ALA A 285 4.53 19.31 -12.52
N GLN A 286 3.95 20.09 -11.60
CA GLN A 286 4.56 20.43 -10.32
C GLN A 286 4.69 19.23 -9.38
N GLN A 287 3.78 18.25 -9.45
CA GLN A 287 3.83 17.04 -8.61
C GLN A 287 5.12 16.23 -8.77
N TYR A 288 5.76 16.31 -9.93
CA TYR A 288 6.96 15.54 -10.27
C TYR A 288 8.26 16.28 -10.00
N ASN A 289 8.21 17.60 -9.87
CA ASN A 289 9.40 18.45 -9.83
C ASN A 289 9.73 18.95 -8.42
N ASP A 290 8.73 19.05 -7.53
CA ASP A 290 8.87 19.74 -6.24
C ASP A 290 9.17 18.79 -5.06
N GLY A 291 9.38 17.49 -5.31
CA GLY A 291 9.72 16.52 -4.28
C GLY A 291 9.75 15.09 -4.79
N MET A 292 10.16 14.18 -3.91
CA MET A 292 10.15 12.75 -4.20
C MET A 292 8.77 12.16 -3.89
N PRO A 293 8.00 11.66 -4.87
CA PRO A 293 6.78 10.90 -4.61
C PRO A 293 7.09 9.77 -3.63
N TYR A 294 6.26 9.68 -2.58
CA TYR A 294 6.46 8.74 -1.47
C TYR A 294 5.26 7.80 -1.31
N ILE A 295 4.03 8.34 -1.36
CA ILE A 295 2.82 7.53 -1.34
C ILE A 295 1.87 7.99 -2.45
N LEU A 296 1.38 7.04 -3.23
CA LEU A 296 0.40 7.26 -4.28
C LEU A 296 -0.96 6.75 -3.85
N PHE A 297 -2.01 7.52 -4.12
CA PHE A 297 -3.38 7.18 -3.81
C PHE A 297 -4.21 7.10 -5.08
N TYR A 298 -4.70 5.93 -5.36
CA TYR A 298 -5.54 5.65 -6.51
C TYR A 298 -6.96 5.24 -6.06
N LYS A 299 -7.97 5.72 -6.74
CA LYS A 299 -9.36 5.27 -6.57
C LYS A 299 -9.79 4.44 -7.77
N ALA A 300 -10.64 3.45 -7.55
CA ALA A 300 -11.24 2.66 -8.63
C ALA A 300 -11.89 3.60 -9.66
N ALA A 301 -11.55 3.42 -10.92
CA ALA A 301 -12.24 4.09 -12.00
C ALA A 301 -13.64 3.48 -12.08
N ILE A 302 -14.69 4.31 -11.95
CA ILE A 302 -16.05 3.87 -12.17
C ILE A 302 -16.13 3.52 -13.65
N SER A 303 -16.35 2.25 -13.96
CA SER A 303 -16.69 1.85 -15.33
C SER A 303 -17.94 2.63 -15.72
N GLY A 304 -17.81 3.57 -16.64
CA GLY A 304 -18.96 4.21 -17.21
C GLY A 304 -19.89 3.12 -17.79
N THR A 305 -21.08 3.04 -17.22
CA THR A 305 -22.19 2.23 -17.74
C THR A 305 -22.63 2.78 -19.07
#